data_360217ff247e9b5266cdfee6022d4693
#
_entry.id   360217ff247e9b5266cdfee6022d4693
#
_cell.length_a   1.000
_cell.length_b   1.000
_cell.length_c   1.000
_cell.angle_alpha   90.00
_cell.angle_beta   90.00
_cell.angle_gamma   90.00
#
_symmetry.space_group_name_H-M   'P 1'
#
loop_
_entity.id
_entity.type
_entity.pdbx_description
1 polymer ?
#
loop_
_entity_poly.entity_id
_entity_poly.type
_entity_poly.pdbx_seq_one_letter_code
_entity_poly.pdbx_strand_id
1 'polypeptide(L)'
;VFRRSLQTDPKLQECDMKDAIRLKHDGWVVVADGTKALFLTNAGTEHVPDLKVFRKETQDNPPNREQTADRPGRLSDGPQGHRSAVQEADWHALAEDDFAADLAQMLYKRAHKGKFDEIVLVAAPSVLGQVRKRLHKEVSDRVVAEIDKDLTNHPVDRIEKLVFGR
;
A
#
# COMPACT_ATOMS: atom_id res chain seq x y z
N VAL A 1 5.71 -57.35 -10.65
CA VAL A 1 4.71 -56.45 -10.06
C VAL A 1 5.41 -55.24 -9.51
N PHE A 2 5.56 -54.21 -10.33
CA PHE A 2 6.16 -52.94 -9.91
C PHE A 2 5.05 -52.03 -9.35
N ARG A 3 4.95 -51.86 -8.04
CA ARG A 3 4.23 -50.78 -7.39
C ARG A 3 5.10 -49.52 -7.48
N ARG A 4 4.80 -48.64 -8.44
CA ARG A 4 5.29 -47.26 -8.41
C ARG A 4 4.56 -46.55 -7.27
N SER A 5 5.30 -46.30 -6.20
CA SER A 5 4.93 -45.36 -5.17
C SER A 5 4.86 -43.96 -5.81
N LEU A 6 3.67 -43.42 -5.93
CA LEU A 6 3.47 -42.01 -6.22
C LEU A 6 3.95 -41.24 -5.00
N GLN A 7 5.17 -40.77 -5.09
CA GLN A 7 5.74 -39.82 -4.15
C GLN A 7 5.06 -38.49 -4.44
N THR A 8 4.02 -38.21 -3.69
CA THR A 8 3.34 -36.93 -3.70
C THR A 8 4.29 -35.95 -3.04
N ASP A 9 4.86 -35.04 -3.84
CA ASP A 9 5.67 -33.94 -3.37
C ASP A 9 4.84 -33.08 -2.40
N PRO A 10 5.24 -32.93 -1.14
CA PRO A 10 4.50 -32.12 -0.17
C PRO A 10 4.59 -30.63 -0.43
N LYS A 11 5.29 -30.22 -1.49
CA LYS A 11 5.56 -28.81 -1.83
C LYS A 11 4.49 -28.14 -2.71
N LEU A 12 3.49 -28.89 -3.19
CA LEU A 12 2.42 -28.37 -4.05
C LEU A 12 1.09 -28.14 -3.34
N GLN A 13 1.02 -28.40 -2.03
CA GLN A 13 -0.21 -28.30 -1.24
C GLN A 13 -0.26 -27.09 -0.30
N GLU A 14 0.74 -26.21 -0.36
CA GLU A 14 0.90 -25.07 0.55
C GLU A 14 0.48 -23.72 -0.06
N CYS A 15 -0.19 -23.71 -1.22
CA CYS A 15 -0.57 -22.46 -1.90
C CYS A 15 -1.99 -21.97 -1.67
N ASP A 16 -2.84 -22.62 -0.87
CA ASP A 16 -4.25 -22.24 -0.77
C ASP A 16 -4.84 -22.11 0.64
N MET A 17 -4.03 -22.18 1.68
CA MET A 17 -4.45 -21.63 2.96
C MET A 17 -3.69 -20.31 3.15
N LYS A 18 -4.23 -19.22 2.61
CA LYS A 18 -3.92 -17.88 3.10
C LYS A 18 -4.18 -17.91 4.58
N ASP A 19 -3.12 -18.02 5.35
CA ASP A 19 -3.19 -17.86 6.80
C ASP A 19 -3.98 -16.60 7.05
N ALA A 20 -5.15 -16.71 7.65
CA ALA A 20 -6.00 -15.57 7.94
C ALA A 20 -5.14 -14.59 8.74
N ILE A 21 -4.96 -13.39 8.17
CA ILE A 21 -4.15 -12.36 8.81
C ILE A 21 -4.74 -12.11 10.18
N ARG A 22 -3.91 -12.22 11.21
CA ARG A 22 -4.27 -11.96 12.59
C ARG A 22 -3.62 -10.65 13.00
N LEU A 23 -4.41 -9.73 13.45
CA LEU A 23 -3.97 -8.42 13.91
C LEU A 23 -4.50 -8.19 15.32
N LYS A 24 -3.61 -7.96 16.25
CA LYS A 24 -3.98 -7.70 17.65
C LYS A 24 -4.83 -6.45 17.80
N HIS A 25 -5.43 -6.31 18.97
CA HIS A 25 -6.08 -5.07 19.36
C HIS A 25 -5.08 -3.90 19.23
N ASP A 26 -5.55 -2.74 18.76
CA ASP A 26 -4.74 -1.57 18.43
C ASP A 26 -3.71 -1.76 17.30
N GLY A 27 -3.68 -2.91 16.64
CA GLY A 27 -2.90 -3.10 15.42
C GLY A 27 -3.42 -2.21 14.29
N TRP A 28 -2.53 -1.79 13.41
CA TRP A 28 -2.86 -0.86 12.34
C TRP A 28 -3.00 -1.55 10.98
N VAL A 29 -3.93 -1.04 10.18
CA VAL A 29 -4.02 -1.33 8.75
C VAL A 29 -3.85 -0.02 8.00
N VAL A 30 -2.89 0.02 7.09
CA VAL A 30 -2.66 1.18 6.21
C VAL A 30 -3.02 0.80 4.79
N VAL A 31 -3.97 1.50 4.22
CA VAL A 31 -4.40 1.32 2.83
C VAL A 31 -3.98 2.53 2.02
N ALA A 32 -3.15 2.33 1.00
CA ALA A 32 -2.57 3.41 0.21
C ALA A 32 -2.69 3.17 -1.31
N ASP A 33 -2.84 4.23 -2.09
CA ASP A 33 -2.92 4.18 -3.56
C ASP A 33 -1.89 5.07 -4.29
N GLY A 34 -0.94 5.65 -3.57
CA GLY A 34 0.07 6.55 -4.12
C GLY A 34 -0.29 8.03 -4.07
N THR A 35 -1.54 8.38 -3.77
CA THR A 35 -2.00 9.77 -3.58
C THR A 35 -2.68 9.99 -2.24
N LYS A 36 -3.22 8.96 -1.66
CA LYS A 36 -3.89 8.98 -0.36
C LYS A 36 -3.59 7.72 0.44
N ALA A 37 -3.65 7.85 1.75
CA ALA A 37 -3.52 6.76 2.69
C ALA A 37 -4.65 6.81 3.73
N LEU A 38 -5.26 5.68 3.98
CA LEU A 38 -6.21 5.46 5.04
C LEU A 38 -5.53 4.70 6.16
N PHE A 39 -5.62 5.23 7.36
CA PHE A 39 -5.13 4.59 8.56
C PHE A 39 -6.30 4.06 9.37
N LEU A 40 -6.31 2.75 9.55
CA LEU A 40 -7.32 2.06 10.33
C LEU A 40 -6.66 1.38 11.52
N THR A 41 -7.40 1.28 12.62
CA THR A 41 -6.99 0.52 13.81
C THR A 41 -7.97 -0.60 14.06
N ASN A 42 -7.48 -1.72 14.59
CA ASN A 42 -8.34 -2.81 15.02
C ASN A 42 -8.88 -2.51 16.43
N ALA A 43 -10.13 -2.08 16.51
CA ALA A 43 -10.83 -1.86 17.79
C ALA A 43 -11.38 -3.18 18.38
N GLY A 44 -11.39 -4.25 17.58
CA GLY A 44 -11.81 -5.59 18.01
C GLY A 44 -10.66 -6.41 18.61
N THR A 45 -10.74 -7.69 18.43
CA THR A 45 -9.74 -8.66 18.86
C THR A 45 -9.08 -9.35 17.66
N GLU A 46 -8.04 -10.11 17.90
CA GLU A 46 -7.39 -10.93 16.88
C GLU A 46 -8.35 -11.91 16.17
N HIS A 47 -9.38 -12.38 16.89
CA HIS A 47 -10.36 -13.32 16.37
C HIS A 47 -11.62 -12.65 15.79
N VAL A 48 -11.96 -11.48 16.27
CA VAL A 48 -13.10 -10.68 15.81
C VAL A 48 -12.60 -9.26 15.55
N PRO A 49 -12.00 -9.01 14.39
CA PRO A 49 -11.50 -7.69 14.04
C PRO A 49 -12.65 -6.71 13.85
N ASP A 50 -12.41 -5.46 14.20
CA ASP A 50 -13.31 -4.33 13.99
C ASP A 50 -12.46 -3.13 13.55
N LEU A 51 -12.36 -2.92 12.25
CA LEU A 51 -11.52 -1.85 11.70
C LEU A 51 -12.23 -0.50 11.77
N LYS A 52 -11.56 0.47 12.34
CA LYS A 52 -12.02 1.86 12.40
C LYS A 52 -11.00 2.81 11.78
N VAL A 53 -11.47 3.65 10.87
CA VAL A 53 -10.62 4.70 10.28
C VAL A 53 -10.43 5.80 11.33
N PHE A 54 -9.19 6.10 11.66
CA PHE A 54 -8.87 7.20 12.57
C PHE A 54 -8.15 8.34 11.88
N ARG A 55 -7.59 8.12 10.68
CA ARG A 55 -6.90 9.16 9.91
C ARG A 55 -6.96 8.87 8.41
N LYS A 56 -7.06 9.96 7.65
CA LYS A 56 -6.90 9.98 6.19
C LYS A 56 -5.82 11.00 5.87
N GLU A 57 -4.87 10.61 5.05
CA GLU A 57 -3.88 11.50 4.47
C GLU A 57 -4.11 11.53 2.97
N THR A 58 -4.16 12.70 2.41
CA THR A 58 -4.24 12.91 0.97
C THR A 58 -3.10 13.80 0.59
N GLN A 59 -2.32 13.42 -0.40
CA GLN A 59 -1.37 14.33 -1.01
C GLN A 59 -2.17 15.30 -1.86
N ASP A 60 -2.17 16.56 -1.50
CA ASP A 60 -2.68 17.62 -2.37
C ASP A 60 -1.71 17.73 -3.56
N ASN A 61 -2.02 16.97 -4.61
CA ASN A 61 -1.40 17.18 -5.90
C ASN A 61 -2.28 18.21 -6.63
N PRO A 62 -1.90 19.48 -6.69
CA PRO A 62 -2.67 20.46 -7.40
C PRO A 62 -2.80 20.02 -8.86
N PRO A 63 -3.99 20.15 -9.49
CA PRO A 63 -4.18 19.75 -10.86
C PRO A 63 -3.14 20.44 -11.75
N ASN A 64 -2.59 19.73 -12.73
CA ASN A 64 -1.51 20.14 -13.64
C ASN A 64 -1.63 21.58 -14.20
N ARG A 65 -2.79 22.22 -14.10
CA ARG A 65 -3.01 23.61 -14.49
C ARG A 65 -2.31 24.63 -13.60
N GLU A 66 -2.07 24.32 -12.34
CA GLU A 66 -1.44 25.25 -11.40
C GLU A 66 0.08 25.09 -11.35
N GLN A 67 0.59 23.93 -11.75
CA GLN A 67 2.04 23.68 -11.83
C GLN A 67 2.68 24.28 -13.09
N THR A 68 1.89 24.73 -14.07
CA THR A 68 2.36 25.34 -15.31
C THR A 68 2.28 26.83 -15.33
N ALA A 69 2.16 27.50 -14.16
CA ALA A 69 2.17 28.96 -14.09
C ALA A 69 3.53 29.63 -14.44
N ASP A 70 4.62 28.84 -14.43
CA ASP A 70 5.92 29.30 -14.97
C ASP A 70 6.16 28.69 -16.36
N ARG A 71 5.56 29.26 -17.35
CA ARG A 71 5.90 29.00 -18.75
C ARG A 71 7.12 29.80 -19.17
N PRO A 72 8.27 29.18 -19.45
CA PRO A 72 9.19 29.77 -20.42
C PRO A 72 8.66 29.51 -21.82
N GLY A 73 8.44 30.59 -22.57
CA GLY A 73 8.37 30.71 -23.99
C GLY A 73 7.88 29.54 -24.85
N ARG A 74 6.79 29.79 -25.57
CA ARG A 74 6.38 29.04 -26.76
C ARG A 74 7.58 28.74 -27.64
N LEU A 75 7.95 27.46 -27.71
CA LEU A 75 8.55 26.87 -28.88
C LEU A 75 7.50 26.00 -29.55
N SER A 76 6.89 26.58 -30.58
CA SER A 76 6.10 25.90 -31.58
C SER A 76 7.05 24.99 -32.37
N ASP A 77 6.90 23.68 -32.24
CA ASP A 77 7.46 22.77 -33.22
C ASP A 77 6.65 21.51 -33.37
N GLY A 78 6.06 21.36 -34.53
CA GLY A 78 5.93 20.17 -35.30
C GLY A 78 4.88 19.11 -34.86
N PRO A 79 4.32 18.42 -35.83
CA PRO A 79 3.24 17.47 -35.64
C PRO A 79 3.76 16.10 -35.19
N GLN A 80 4.11 15.96 -33.91
CA GLN A 80 4.33 14.61 -33.30
C GLN A 80 3.90 14.61 -31.83
N GLY A 81 2.67 14.18 -31.61
CA GLY A 81 1.99 14.08 -30.33
C GLY A 81 2.50 12.97 -29.40
N HIS A 82 3.81 12.72 -29.31
CA HIS A 82 4.35 11.66 -28.44
C HIS A 82 5.05 12.16 -27.17
N ARG A 83 5.21 13.46 -26.97
CA ARG A 83 5.90 14.00 -25.80
C ARG A 83 5.02 14.18 -24.55
N SER A 84 3.72 14.30 -24.72
CA SER A 84 2.78 14.54 -23.60
C SER A 84 2.63 13.35 -22.67
N ALA A 85 2.50 12.14 -23.22
CA ALA A 85 2.23 10.94 -22.42
C ALA A 85 3.44 10.48 -21.60
N VAL A 86 4.66 10.66 -22.10
CA VAL A 86 5.89 10.27 -21.39
C VAL A 86 6.16 11.21 -20.22
N GLN A 87 5.93 12.51 -20.38
CA GLN A 87 6.10 13.48 -19.30
C GLN A 87 5.06 13.31 -18.19
N GLU A 88 3.80 13.02 -18.54
CA GLU A 88 2.76 12.76 -17.54
C GLU A 88 3.05 11.48 -16.72
N ALA A 89 3.53 10.42 -17.37
CA ALA A 89 3.92 9.20 -16.69
C ALA A 89 5.08 9.41 -15.71
N ASP A 90 6.06 10.24 -16.07
CA ASP A 90 7.21 10.56 -15.21
C ASP A 90 6.79 11.37 -13.97
N TRP A 91 5.86 12.33 -14.13
CA TRP A 91 5.34 13.13 -13.02
C TRP A 91 4.52 12.29 -12.04
N HIS A 92 3.72 11.34 -12.54
CA HIS A 92 2.96 10.42 -11.68
C HIS A 92 3.89 9.47 -10.91
N ALA A 93 4.91 8.93 -11.55
CA ALA A 93 5.89 8.08 -10.88
C ALA A 93 6.67 8.84 -9.80
N LEU A 94 7.02 10.10 -10.04
CA LEU A 94 7.70 10.95 -9.08
C LEU A 94 6.81 11.25 -7.87
N ALA A 95 5.54 11.58 -8.11
CA ALA A 95 4.57 11.87 -7.06
C ALA A 95 4.29 10.63 -6.19
N GLU A 96 4.20 9.44 -6.79
CA GLU A 96 4.06 8.17 -6.04
C GLU A 96 5.30 7.89 -5.19
N ASP A 97 6.48 8.21 -5.69
CA ASP A 97 7.74 8.01 -4.98
C ASP A 97 7.86 8.96 -3.77
N ASP A 98 7.51 10.22 -3.94
CA ASP A 98 7.46 11.22 -2.86
C ASP A 98 6.41 10.83 -1.81
N PHE A 99 5.23 10.40 -2.24
CA PHE A 99 4.19 9.91 -1.35
C PHE A 99 4.64 8.69 -0.53
N ALA A 100 5.32 7.75 -1.16
CA ALA A 100 5.86 6.57 -0.47
C ALA A 100 6.93 6.96 0.57
N ALA A 101 7.74 7.98 0.27
CA ALA A 101 8.73 8.50 1.21
C ALA A 101 8.07 9.16 2.44
N ASP A 102 7.07 10.00 2.21
CA ASP A 102 6.33 10.68 3.27
C ASP A 102 5.58 9.68 4.16
N LEU A 103 4.94 8.69 3.54
CA LEU A 103 4.24 7.62 4.24
C LEU A 103 5.21 6.81 5.12
N ALA A 104 6.36 6.40 4.56
CA ALA A 104 7.37 5.66 5.30
C ALA A 104 7.92 6.46 6.49
N GLN A 105 8.18 7.76 6.30
CA GLN A 105 8.64 8.64 7.38
C GLN A 105 7.57 8.83 8.47
N MET A 106 6.31 8.97 8.08
CA MET A 106 5.20 9.09 9.02
C MET A 106 5.06 7.81 9.85
N LEU A 107 5.13 6.65 9.22
CA LEU A 107 5.07 5.35 9.89
C LEU A 107 6.25 5.19 10.86
N TYR A 108 7.46 5.59 10.46
CA TYR A 108 8.62 5.55 11.34
C TYR A 108 8.43 6.40 12.59
N LYS A 109 8.03 7.67 12.44
CA LYS A 109 7.78 8.57 13.57
C LYS A 109 6.75 8.01 14.56
N ARG A 110 5.76 7.27 14.07
CA ARG A 110 4.70 6.69 14.90
C ARG A 110 5.12 5.38 15.54
N ALA A 111 5.85 4.54 14.81
CA ALA A 111 6.46 3.32 15.35
C ALA A 111 7.42 3.66 16.49
N HIS A 112 8.28 4.68 16.29
CA HIS A 112 9.23 5.15 17.29
C HIS A 112 8.54 5.67 18.56
N LYS A 113 7.35 6.25 18.43
CA LYS A 113 6.50 6.67 19.56
C LYS A 113 5.67 5.53 20.18
N GLY A 114 5.84 4.30 19.71
CA GLY A 114 5.08 3.15 20.21
C GLY A 114 3.57 3.23 19.95
N LYS A 115 3.15 3.87 18.84
CA LYS A 115 1.73 4.04 18.53
C LYS A 115 1.06 2.78 17.97
N PHE A 116 1.84 1.83 17.51
CA PHE A 116 1.40 0.51 17.08
C PHE A 116 2.52 -0.51 17.27
N ASP A 117 2.15 -1.75 17.50
CA ASP A 117 3.07 -2.89 17.61
C ASP A 117 3.02 -3.78 16.38
N GLU A 118 1.88 -3.80 15.70
CA GLU A 118 1.64 -4.59 14.49
C GLU A 118 1.00 -3.72 13.43
N ILE A 119 1.40 -3.93 12.17
CA ILE A 119 0.86 -3.20 11.02
C ILE A 119 0.67 -4.12 9.82
N VAL A 120 -0.44 -3.94 9.12
CA VAL A 120 -0.71 -4.54 7.81
C VAL A 120 -0.65 -3.45 6.76
N LEU A 121 0.12 -3.66 5.71
CA LEU A 121 0.23 -2.75 4.58
C LEU A 121 -0.62 -3.25 3.41
N VAL A 122 -1.48 -2.39 2.90
CA VAL A 122 -2.36 -2.66 1.76
C VAL A 122 -2.15 -1.57 0.74
N ALA A 123 -1.60 -1.91 -0.41
CA ALA A 123 -1.38 -0.94 -1.48
C ALA A 123 -1.28 -1.63 -2.84
N ALA A 124 -1.45 -0.86 -3.92
CA ALA A 124 -1.14 -1.35 -5.26
C ALA A 124 0.31 -1.84 -5.33
N PRO A 125 0.63 -2.85 -6.16
CA PRO A 125 1.97 -3.45 -6.22
C PRO A 125 3.11 -2.44 -6.43
N SER A 126 2.90 -1.42 -7.27
CA SER A 126 3.87 -0.35 -7.51
C SER A 126 4.16 0.45 -6.25
N VAL A 127 3.11 0.92 -5.58
CA VAL A 127 3.19 1.72 -4.36
C VAL A 127 3.79 0.91 -3.21
N LEU A 128 3.35 -0.35 -3.06
CA LEU A 128 3.87 -1.25 -2.04
C LEU A 128 5.38 -1.49 -2.21
N GLY A 129 5.84 -1.66 -3.45
CA GLY A 129 7.25 -1.79 -3.78
C GLY A 129 8.07 -0.55 -3.43
N GLN A 130 7.52 0.65 -3.68
CA GLN A 130 8.18 1.92 -3.30
C GLN A 130 8.22 2.11 -1.79
N VAL A 131 7.12 1.83 -1.10
CA VAL A 131 7.05 1.93 0.36
C VAL A 131 8.05 0.98 1.02
N ARG A 132 8.12 -0.29 0.58
CA ARG A 132 9.07 -1.28 1.11
C ARG A 132 10.52 -0.80 1.07
N LYS A 133 10.94 -0.18 -0.02
CA LYS A 133 12.31 0.33 -0.19
C LYS A 133 12.66 1.45 0.79
N ARG A 134 11.66 2.15 1.31
CA ARG A 134 11.81 3.33 2.15
C ARG A 134 11.46 3.10 3.61
N LEU A 135 10.84 1.95 3.93
CA LEU A 135 10.50 1.60 5.31
C LEU A 135 11.76 1.48 6.16
N HIS A 136 11.72 2.17 7.30
CA HIS A 136 12.72 1.96 8.34
C HIS A 136 12.57 0.57 8.96
N LYS A 137 13.69 -0.02 9.39
CA LYS A 137 13.71 -1.36 10.00
C LYS A 137 12.72 -1.50 11.16
N GLU A 138 12.57 -0.48 11.97
CA GLU A 138 11.65 -0.44 13.10
C GLU A 138 10.17 -0.63 12.69
N VAL A 139 9.80 -0.14 11.53
CA VAL A 139 8.46 -0.34 10.95
C VAL A 139 8.38 -1.72 10.28
N SER A 140 9.41 -2.07 9.52
CA SER A 140 9.47 -3.35 8.80
C SER A 140 9.36 -4.55 9.74
N ASP A 141 9.99 -4.48 10.92
CA ASP A 141 9.93 -5.53 11.95
C ASP A 141 8.51 -5.68 12.55
N ARG A 142 7.63 -4.69 12.39
CA ARG A 142 6.23 -4.70 12.86
C ARG A 142 5.22 -5.04 11.78
N VAL A 143 5.66 -5.19 10.52
CA VAL A 143 4.79 -5.59 9.42
C VAL A 143 4.42 -7.06 9.56
N VAL A 144 3.14 -7.32 9.81
CA VAL A 144 2.59 -8.67 9.95
C VAL A 144 2.23 -9.26 8.60
N ALA A 145 1.69 -8.44 7.71
CA ALA A 145 1.29 -8.85 6.37
C ALA A 145 1.29 -7.68 5.39
N GLU A 146 1.41 -8.01 4.12
CA GLU A 146 1.30 -7.09 3.00
C GLU A 146 0.32 -7.62 1.98
N ILE A 147 -0.55 -6.75 1.50
CA ILE A 147 -1.59 -7.07 0.51
C ILE A 147 -1.41 -6.16 -0.70
N ASP A 148 -1.18 -6.75 -1.84
CA ASP A 148 -0.96 -6.07 -3.12
C ASP A 148 -2.26 -5.72 -3.84
N LYS A 149 -3.13 -4.96 -3.17
CA LYS A 149 -4.41 -4.50 -3.69
C LYS A 149 -4.66 -3.03 -3.37
N ASP A 150 -5.26 -2.33 -4.32
CA ASP A 150 -5.80 -0.99 -4.06
C ASP A 150 -7.20 -1.11 -3.46
N LEU A 151 -7.31 -0.77 -2.18
CA LEU A 151 -8.57 -0.79 -1.43
C LEU A 151 -8.99 0.59 -0.93
N THR A 152 -8.34 1.66 -1.35
CA THR A 152 -8.60 3.03 -0.86
C THR A 152 -10.01 3.53 -1.15
N ASN A 153 -10.66 3.01 -2.18
CA ASN A 153 -12.01 3.40 -2.58
C ASN A 153 -13.08 2.41 -2.08
N HIS A 154 -12.70 1.43 -1.26
CA HIS A 154 -13.63 0.47 -0.69
C HIS A 154 -14.14 0.90 0.69
N PRO A 155 -15.39 0.55 1.05
CA PRO A 155 -15.89 0.74 2.41
C PRO A 155 -15.11 -0.13 3.40
N VAL A 156 -15.06 0.33 4.66
CA VAL A 156 -14.28 -0.31 5.72
C VAL A 156 -14.65 -1.78 5.90
N ASP A 157 -15.94 -2.12 5.86
CA ASP A 157 -16.41 -3.51 5.97
C ASP A 157 -15.83 -4.42 4.88
N ARG A 158 -15.64 -3.88 3.68
CA ARG A 158 -15.06 -4.62 2.57
C ARG A 158 -13.55 -4.74 2.71
N ILE A 159 -12.89 -3.70 3.20
CA ILE A 159 -11.46 -3.74 3.51
C ILE A 159 -11.22 -4.83 4.56
N GLU A 160 -12.01 -4.86 5.62
CA GLU A 160 -11.94 -5.85 6.68
C GLU A 160 -12.08 -7.28 6.15
N LYS A 161 -13.09 -7.53 5.32
CA LYS A 161 -13.30 -8.84 4.68
C LYS A 161 -12.12 -9.27 3.79
N LEU A 162 -11.54 -8.33 3.06
CA LEU A 162 -10.43 -8.62 2.14
C LEU A 162 -9.10 -8.81 2.89
N VAL A 163 -8.92 -8.10 4.00
CA VAL A 163 -7.71 -8.20 4.83
C VAL A 163 -7.73 -9.49 5.66
N PHE A 164 -8.86 -9.79 6.29
CA PHE A 164 -8.96 -10.93 7.22
C PHE A 164 -9.58 -12.19 6.61
N GLY A 165 -10.00 -12.16 5.35
CA GLY A 165 -10.52 -13.33 4.65
C GLY A 165 -11.90 -13.83 5.12
N ARG A 166 -12.73 -12.94 5.66
CA ARG A 166 -14.07 -13.26 6.21
C ARG A 166 -15.20 -12.62 5.45
#